data_a9681eb77f76d5df262c046a5508568d
#
_entry.id   a9681eb77f76d5df262c046a5508568d
#
_cell.length_a   1.000
_cell.length_b   1.000
_cell.length_c   1.000
_cell.angle_alpha   90.00
_cell.angle_beta   90.00
_cell.angle_gamma   90.00
#
_symmetry.space_group_name_H-M   'P 1'
#
loop_
_entity.id
_entity.type
_entity.pdbx_description
1 polymer ?
#
loop_
_entity_poly.entity_id
_entity_poly.type
_entity_poly.pdbx_seq_one_letter_code
_entity_poly.pdbx_strand_id
1 'polypeptide(L)'
;MSQKAKQRNKEKARNTVSVSFTPEGWEDYGHWREKDADTFNTVNALIGECLRTPFKGTGKPEPLKGDLSGFWSRRINRVDRLVYLFEGGTLTIIQCRFHYD
;
A
#
# COMPACT_ATOMS: atom_id res chain seq x y z
N MET A 1 16.40 25.83 2.48
CA MET A 1 16.84 24.58 3.12
C MET A 1 18.35 24.56 3.24
N SER A 2 18.87 24.20 4.40
CA SER A 2 20.31 24.14 4.63
C SER A 2 20.95 22.95 3.93
N GLN A 3 22.28 22.95 3.79
CA GLN A 3 23.01 21.83 3.20
C GLN A 3 22.83 20.56 4.03
N LYS A 4 22.85 20.68 5.37
CA LYS A 4 22.62 19.52 6.24
C LYS A 4 21.24 18.92 6.05
N ALA A 5 20.21 19.76 5.91
CA ALA A 5 18.85 19.27 5.68
C ALA A 5 18.72 18.57 4.32
N LYS A 6 19.36 19.12 3.27
CA LYS A 6 19.39 18.49 1.96
C LYS A 6 20.08 17.13 2.00
N GLN A 7 21.19 17.04 2.70
CA GLN A 7 21.94 15.78 2.82
C GLN A 7 21.12 14.73 3.56
N ARG A 8 20.48 15.10 4.68
CA ARG A 8 19.63 14.17 5.43
C ARG A 8 18.45 13.69 4.60
N ASN A 9 17.86 14.57 3.78
CA ASN A 9 16.75 14.18 2.92
C ASN A 9 17.20 13.17 1.85
N LYS A 10 18.39 13.35 1.29
CA LYS A 10 18.95 12.40 0.32
C LYS A 10 19.20 11.04 0.94
N GLU A 11 19.78 11.00 2.12
CA GLU A 11 20.05 9.76 2.84
C GLU A 11 18.75 9.04 3.19
N LYS A 12 17.77 9.79 3.67
CA LYS A 12 16.46 9.25 4.00
C LYS A 12 15.78 8.67 2.77
N ALA A 13 15.87 9.34 1.63
CA ALA A 13 15.29 8.86 0.39
C ALA A 13 15.91 7.55 -0.08
N ARG A 14 17.23 7.37 0.12
CA ARG A 14 17.90 6.12 -0.24
C ARG A 14 17.50 4.95 0.64
N ASN A 15 17.19 5.22 1.91
CA ASN A 15 16.93 4.18 2.90
C ASN A 15 15.45 3.95 3.19
N THR A 16 14.59 4.79 2.62
CA THR A 16 13.14 4.68 2.84
C THR A 16 12.53 3.73 1.82
N VAL A 17 11.57 2.92 2.27
CA VAL A 17 10.80 2.06 1.38
C VAL A 17 10.00 2.91 0.39
N SER A 18 9.75 2.35 -0.77
CA SER A 18 9.02 3.01 -1.85
C SER A 18 7.61 2.47 -1.97
N VAL A 19 6.71 3.29 -2.50
CA VAL A 19 5.37 2.84 -2.87
C VAL A 19 5.25 2.89 -4.38
N SER A 20 4.71 1.83 -4.95
CA SER A 20 4.44 1.73 -6.37
C SER A 20 3.01 1.24 -6.56
N PHE A 21 2.39 1.61 -7.66
CA PHE A 21 1.06 1.15 -8.02
C PHE A 21 1.11 0.52 -9.40
N THR A 22 0.40 -0.59 -9.58
CA THR A 22 0.10 -1.04 -10.92
C THR A 22 -0.93 -0.09 -11.53
N PRO A 23 -1.12 -0.07 -12.84
CA PRO A 23 -2.16 0.77 -13.45
C PRO A 23 -3.54 0.54 -12.84
N GLU A 24 -3.90 -0.70 -12.58
CA GLU A 24 -5.18 -1.05 -11.97
C GLU A 24 -5.26 -0.56 -10.52
N GLY A 25 -4.18 -0.75 -9.74
CA GLY A 25 -4.12 -0.24 -8.38
C GLY A 25 -4.25 1.27 -8.31
N TRP A 26 -3.64 1.97 -9.25
CA TRP A 26 -3.73 3.42 -9.34
C TRP A 26 -5.15 3.88 -9.69
N GLU A 27 -5.81 3.16 -10.59
CA GLU A 27 -7.20 3.45 -10.94
C GLU A 27 -8.12 3.28 -9.74
N ASP A 28 -7.95 2.19 -8.99
CA ASP A 28 -8.73 1.94 -7.76
C ASP A 28 -8.52 3.05 -6.74
N TYR A 29 -7.28 3.46 -6.56
CA TYR A 29 -6.92 4.51 -5.63
C TYR A 29 -7.61 5.83 -6.00
N GLY A 30 -7.60 6.19 -7.28
CA GLY A 30 -8.28 7.37 -7.79
C GLY A 30 -9.80 7.31 -7.63
N HIS A 31 -10.37 6.11 -7.74
CA HIS A 31 -11.80 5.90 -7.53
C HIS A 31 -12.21 6.36 -6.12
N TRP A 32 -11.48 5.89 -5.10
CA TRP A 32 -11.79 6.27 -3.71
C TRP A 32 -11.60 7.77 -3.48
N ARG A 33 -10.54 8.35 -4.02
CA ARG A 33 -10.30 9.78 -3.90
C ARG A 33 -11.49 10.59 -4.38
N GLU A 34 -12.13 10.17 -5.45
CA GLU A 34 -13.26 10.89 -6.05
C GLU A 34 -14.61 10.55 -5.43
N LYS A 35 -14.81 9.31 -4.99
CA LYS A 35 -16.11 8.78 -4.64
C LYS A 35 -16.37 8.63 -3.15
N ASP A 36 -15.35 8.47 -2.33
CA ASP A 36 -15.53 8.13 -0.92
C ASP A 36 -14.32 8.54 -0.10
N ALA A 37 -14.38 9.73 0.48
CA ALA A 37 -13.27 10.28 1.24
C ALA A 37 -12.90 9.42 2.46
N ASP A 38 -13.89 8.82 3.13
CA ASP A 38 -13.62 7.99 4.31
C ASP A 38 -12.87 6.72 3.92
N THR A 39 -13.29 6.07 2.84
CA THR A 39 -12.60 4.88 2.33
C THR A 39 -11.21 5.24 1.82
N PHE A 40 -11.07 6.38 1.16
CA PHE A 40 -9.76 6.87 0.71
C PHE A 40 -8.80 7.02 1.89
N ASN A 41 -9.28 7.61 2.99
CA ASN A 41 -8.47 7.78 4.20
C ASN A 41 -8.08 6.43 4.80
N THR A 42 -8.98 5.46 4.80
CA THR A 42 -8.69 4.10 5.27
C THR A 42 -7.60 3.44 4.41
N VAL A 43 -7.71 3.54 3.10
CA VAL A 43 -6.70 3.00 2.18
C VAL A 43 -5.33 3.62 2.46
N ASN A 44 -5.28 4.94 2.59
CA ASN A 44 -4.03 5.63 2.89
C ASN A 44 -3.43 5.22 4.23
N ALA A 45 -4.27 5.04 5.26
CA ALA A 45 -3.80 4.59 6.56
C ALA A 45 -3.21 3.18 6.48
N LEU A 46 -3.84 2.28 5.72
CA LEU A 46 -3.33 0.93 5.52
C LEU A 46 -2.02 0.92 4.74
N ILE A 47 -1.90 1.73 3.70
CA ILE A 47 -0.65 1.86 2.94
C ILE A 47 0.46 2.34 3.86
N GLY A 48 0.21 3.38 4.64
CA GLY A 48 1.18 3.91 5.59
C GLY A 48 1.63 2.87 6.60
N GLU A 49 0.71 2.06 7.08
CA GLU A 49 1.03 0.98 8.02
C GLU A 49 1.85 -0.12 7.34
N CYS A 50 1.50 -0.49 6.10
CA CYS A 50 2.27 -1.47 5.33
C CYS A 50 3.72 -1.06 5.15
N LEU A 51 4.00 0.22 5.02
CA LEU A 51 5.37 0.72 4.87
C LEU A 51 6.20 0.50 6.13
N ARG A 52 5.56 0.40 7.28
CA ARG A 52 6.24 0.16 8.56
C ARG A 52 6.23 -1.32 8.93
N THR A 53 5.11 -1.99 8.74
CA THR A 53 4.93 -3.39 9.12
C THR A 53 4.12 -4.11 8.05
N PRO A 54 4.78 -4.54 6.95
CA PRO A 54 4.05 -5.08 5.80
C PRO A 54 3.27 -6.36 6.05
N PHE A 55 3.64 -7.13 7.07
CA PHE A 55 3.06 -8.46 7.27
C PHE A 55 2.25 -8.61 8.56
N LYS A 56 2.02 -7.51 9.27
CA LYS A 56 1.20 -7.52 10.49
C LYS A 56 0.56 -6.16 10.72
N GLY A 57 -0.52 -6.15 11.47
CA GLY A 57 -1.21 -4.91 11.85
C GLY A 57 -2.68 -4.92 11.49
N THR A 58 -3.21 -3.76 11.18
CA THR A 58 -4.63 -3.52 10.94
C THR A 58 -5.11 -4.14 9.63
N GLY A 59 -6.37 -4.52 9.57
CA GLY A 59 -6.98 -5.04 8.35
C GLY A 59 -6.75 -6.52 8.14
N LYS A 60 -6.33 -7.25 9.16
CA LYS A 60 -6.10 -8.69 9.10
C LYS A 60 -5.19 -9.07 7.93
N PRO A 61 -3.93 -8.60 7.92
CA PRO A 61 -3.02 -8.96 6.84
C PRO A 61 -2.84 -10.47 6.74
N GLU A 62 -2.97 -10.98 5.53
CA GLU A 62 -2.79 -12.42 5.28
C GLU A 62 -2.11 -12.66 3.95
N PRO A 63 -1.24 -13.69 3.88
CA PRO A 63 -0.63 -14.08 2.62
C PRO A 63 -1.66 -14.79 1.74
N LEU A 64 -1.61 -14.52 0.44
CA LEU A 64 -2.50 -15.13 -0.52
C LEU A 64 -1.90 -16.41 -1.08
N LYS A 65 -2.73 -17.24 -1.70
CA LYS A 65 -2.34 -18.55 -2.20
C LYS A 65 -2.63 -18.66 -3.71
N GLY A 66 -2.22 -19.79 -4.29
CA GLY A 66 -2.48 -20.06 -5.70
C GLY A 66 -1.78 -19.07 -6.61
N ASP A 67 -2.49 -18.54 -7.57
CA ASP A 67 -1.96 -17.58 -8.53
C ASP A 67 -1.48 -16.28 -7.88
N LEU A 68 -1.97 -15.99 -6.67
CA LEU A 68 -1.57 -14.80 -5.93
C LEU A 68 -0.55 -15.10 -4.84
N SER A 69 0.10 -16.25 -4.90
CA SER A 69 1.15 -16.60 -3.97
C SER A 69 2.27 -15.56 -4.00
N GLY A 70 2.69 -15.10 -2.82
CA GLY A 70 3.68 -14.03 -2.69
C GLY A 70 3.06 -12.67 -2.44
N PHE A 71 1.78 -12.53 -2.74
CA PHE A 71 1.05 -11.30 -2.45
C PHE A 71 0.36 -11.41 -1.10
N TRP A 72 -0.02 -10.26 -0.56
CA TRP A 72 -0.72 -10.13 0.71
C TRP A 72 -1.96 -9.30 0.53
N SER A 73 -2.93 -9.46 1.44
CA SER A 73 -4.12 -8.61 1.45
C SER A 73 -4.40 -8.07 2.84
N ARG A 74 -5.02 -6.89 2.87
CA ARG A 74 -5.61 -6.32 4.09
C ARG A 74 -7.04 -5.90 3.76
N ARG A 75 -7.92 -6.02 4.75
CA ARG A 75 -9.31 -5.60 4.61
C ARG A 75 -9.40 -4.08 4.68
N ILE A 76 -10.01 -3.46 3.68
CA ILE A 76 -10.35 -2.05 3.70
C ILE A 76 -11.70 -1.88 4.40
N ASN A 77 -12.64 -2.74 4.03
CA ASN A 77 -13.98 -2.85 4.61
C ASN A 77 -14.46 -4.28 4.41
N ARG A 78 -15.76 -4.53 4.51
CA ARG A 78 -16.30 -5.89 4.39
C ARG A 78 -16.13 -6.49 3.00
N VAL A 79 -16.04 -5.67 1.98
CA VAL A 79 -16.02 -6.11 0.57
C VAL A 79 -14.65 -5.88 -0.06
N ASP A 80 -14.07 -4.71 0.16
CA ASP A 80 -12.89 -4.28 -0.58
C ASP A 80 -11.61 -4.69 0.13
N ARG A 81 -10.59 -5.03 -0.68
CA ARG A 81 -9.29 -5.48 -0.17
C ARG A 81 -8.17 -4.66 -0.78
N LEU A 82 -7.16 -4.40 0.03
CA LEU A 82 -5.88 -3.87 -0.42
C LEU A 82 -4.99 -5.08 -0.68
N VAL A 83 -4.63 -5.30 -1.95
CA VAL A 83 -3.73 -6.40 -2.33
C VAL A 83 -2.40 -5.79 -2.71
N TYR A 84 -1.33 -6.33 -2.14
CA TYR A 84 -0.01 -5.74 -2.30
C TYR A 84 1.09 -6.77 -2.30
N LEU A 85 2.24 -6.36 -2.83
CA LEU A 85 3.47 -7.10 -2.80
C LEU A 85 4.50 -6.23 -2.09
N PHE A 86 5.24 -6.79 -1.12
CA PHE A 86 6.35 -6.09 -0.51
C PHE A 86 7.63 -6.86 -0.78
N GLU A 87 8.49 -6.28 -1.60
CA GLU A 87 9.68 -6.97 -2.07
C GLU A 87 10.76 -5.95 -2.41
N GLY A 88 12.00 -6.22 -1.99
CA GLY A 88 13.12 -5.36 -2.31
C GLY A 88 12.96 -3.93 -1.82
N GLY A 89 12.27 -3.72 -0.69
CA GLY A 89 12.04 -2.39 -0.15
C GLY A 89 10.95 -1.60 -0.87
N THR A 90 10.19 -2.24 -1.76
CA THR A 90 9.10 -1.60 -2.50
C THR A 90 7.77 -2.24 -2.16
N LEU A 91 6.81 -1.42 -1.76
CA LEU A 91 5.43 -1.82 -1.59
C LEU A 91 4.70 -1.52 -2.90
N THR A 92 4.24 -2.55 -3.59
CA THR A 92 3.50 -2.40 -4.84
C THR A 92 2.04 -2.70 -4.60
N ILE A 93 1.17 -1.72 -4.87
CA ILE A 93 -0.27 -1.87 -4.72
C ILE A 93 -0.83 -2.43 -6.02
N ILE A 94 -1.39 -3.63 -5.94
CA ILE A 94 -1.96 -4.35 -7.08
C ILE A 94 -3.40 -3.95 -7.31
N GLN A 95 -4.16 -3.86 -6.23
CA GLN A 95 -5.54 -3.40 -6.24
C GLN A 95 -5.89 -2.87 -4.85
N CYS A 96 -6.88 -2.00 -4.78
CA CYS A 96 -7.43 -1.55 -3.51
C CYS A 96 -8.95 -1.34 -3.59
N ARG A 97 -9.59 -2.14 -4.42
CA ARG A 97 -11.04 -2.15 -4.58
C ARG A 97 -11.47 -3.57 -4.93
N PHE A 98 -12.69 -3.95 -4.57
CA PHE A 98 -13.23 -5.28 -4.79
C PHE A 98 -12.48 -6.36 -4.00
N HIS A 99 -13.00 -7.56 -4.07
CA HIS A 99 -12.36 -8.74 -3.53
C HIS A 99 -11.38 -9.30 -4.58
N TYR A 100 -10.41 -10.08 -4.12
CA TYR A 100 -9.47 -10.75 -5.03
C TYR A 100 -9.99 -12.18 -5.28
N ASP A 101 -10.55 -12.45 -6.37
CA ASP A 101 -11.00 -13.81 -6.66
C ASP A 101 -10.20 -14.44 -7.81
#